data_15ffa6896c91bd14f9be75e7fa2fa037
#
_entry.id   15ffa6896c91bd14f9be75e7fa2fa037
#
_cell.length_a   1.000
_cell.length_b   1.000
_cell.length_c   1.000
_cell.angle_alpha   90.00
_cell.angle_beta   90.00
_cell.angle_gamma   90.00
#
_symmetry.space_group_name_H-M   'P 1'
#
loop_
_entity.id
_entity.type
_entity.pdbx_description
1 polymer ?
#
loop_
_entity_poly.entity_id
_entity_poly.type
_entity_poly.pdbx_seq_one_letter_code
_entity_poly.pdbx_strand_id
1 'polypeptide(L)'
;KREALLRQITGIKKKLESKENREMELELQQLEDELEAIPVEKPRRFFADDCSSEALTNLLANNGGTLSVISSEGGIFDILAGRYSSTANLDTWLKAHCGDPISVDRMSREAEYISNPCLTAILTVQPNVLDCIMANTTMVGRGLLARFLYSFPTSRIGTRTFRTPGIPKEVRDKYRELIFRLMALPMGEEPQTLVLSQRAEEMIADYFEEHEQFMVEEGQIFPDWAAKYIGAILRIAGLLHAADMVEGENEISAETVGRAMEIGKYFLAHSMHAYSTMGADVNIAKAKFVW
;
A
#
# COMPACT_ATOMS: atom_id res chain seq x y z
N LYS A 1 26.59 21.50 5.98
CA LYS A 1 26.89 21.71 7.40
C LYS A 1 27.22 20.37 8.08
N ARG A 2 26.36 19.38 8.01
CA ARG A 2 26.53 18.05 8.65
C ARG A 2 27.82 17.33 8.24
N GLU A 3 28.17 17.30 6.95
CA GLU A 3 29.43 16.70 6.47
C GLU A 3 30.67 17.41 6.99
N ALA A 4 30.62 18.73 7.15
CA ALA A 4 31.73 19.50 7.70
C ALA A 4 31.93 19.15 9.18
N LEU A 5 30.86 19.06 9.97
CA LEU A 5 30.93 18.63 11.38
C LEU A 5 31.47 17.20 11.52
N LEU A 6 30.99 16.25 10.68
CA LEU A 6 31.51 14.88 10.68
C LEU A 6 33.03 14.82 10.40
N ARG A 7 33.57 15.64 9.48
CA ARG A 7 35.00 15.73 9.22
C ARG A 7 35.76 16.29 10.41
N GLN A 8 35.24 17.33 11.07
CA GLN A 8 35.84 17.92 12.28
C GLN A 8 35.85 16.92 13.43
N ILE A 9 34.75 16.26 13.72
CA ILE A 9 34.62 15.20 14.74
C ILE A 9 35.64 14.09 14.49
N THR A 10 35.72 13.60 13.24
CA THR A 10 36.69 12.56 12.87
C THR A 10 38.13 13.01 13.08
N GLY A 11 38.42 14.26 12.74
CA GLY A 11 39.75 14.85 12.94
C GLY A 11 40.14 14.97 14.42
N ILE A 12 39.21 15.38 15.28
CA ILE A 12 39.44 15.51 16.73
C ILE A 12 39.59 14.13 17.38
N LYS A 13 38.71 13.16 17.06
CA LYS A 13 38.81 11.77 17.55
C LYS A 13 40.19 11.18 17.27
N LYS A 14 40.69 11.35 16.06
CA LYS A 14 42.02 10.86 15.66
C LYS A 14 43.17 11.52 16.43
N LYS A 15 43.01 12.78 16.84
CA LYS A 15 44.03 13.49 17.66
C LYS A 15 43.96 13.05 19.12
N LEU A 16 42.76 12.77 19.65
CA LEU A 16 42.56 12.25 21.00
C LEU A 16 43.09 10.82 21.20
N GLU A 17 43.13 10.00 20.14
CA GLU A 17 43.79 8.68 20.18
C GLU A 17 45.27 8.76 20.51
N SER A 18 45.92 9.88 20.23
CA SER A 18 47.37 10.08 20.43
C SER A 18 47.71 10.91 21.66
N LYS A 19 46.79 11.65 22.25
CA LYS A 19 47.00 12.50 23.42
C LYS A 19 45.66 12.82 24.11
N GLU A 20 45.52 12.48 25.40
CA GLU A 20 44.44 12.97 26.22
C GLU A 20 44.48 14.50 26.35
N ASN A 21 43.43 15.19 25.96
CA ASN A 21 43.33 16.64 26.07
C ASN A 21 41.86 17.01 26.38
N ARG A 22 41.65 17.51 27.59
CA ARG A 22 40.34 17.86 28.13
C ARG A 22 39.62 18.97 27.32
N GLU A 23 40.36 19.90 26.71
CA GLU A 23 39.78 20.93 25.85
C GLU A 23 39.26 20.32 24.54
N MET A 24 39.98 19.37 23.95
CA MET A 24 39.54 18.65 22.74
C MET A 24 38.34 17.74 23.03
N GLU A 25 38.22 17.19 24.22
CA GLU A 25 37.06 16.39 24.63
C GLU A 25 35.79 17.26 24.72
N LEU A 26 35.91 18.46 25.30
CA LEU A 26 34.81 19.43 25.37
C LEU A 26 34.41 19.92 23.98
N GLU A 27 35.40 20.22 23.11
CA GLU A 27 35.12 20.60 21.72
C GLU A 27 34.43 19.45 20.95
N LEU A 28 34.85 18.22 21.16
CA LEU A 28 34.25 17.03 20.56
C LEU A 28 32.77 16.91 20.97
N GLN A 29 32.49 17.07 22.25
CA GLN A 29 31.16 16.96 22.79
C GLN A 29 30.21 18.06 22.23
N GLN A 30 30.71 19.30 22.12
CA GLN A 30 29.96 20.40 21.50
C GLN A 30 29.62 20.15 20.02
N LEU A 31 30.60 19.59 19.27
CA LEU A 31 30.39 19.26 17.86
C LEU A 31 29.46 18.06 17.68
N GLU A 32 29.49 17.09 18.60
CA GLU A 32 28.55 15.96 18.61
C GLU A 32 27.13 16.45 18.92
N ASP A 33 26.96 17.32 19.92
CA ASP A 33 25.69 17.94 20.25
C ASP A 33 25.14 18.79 19.07
N GLU A 34 26.01 19.59 18.41
CA GLU A 34 25.64 20.36 17.22
C GLU A 34 25.26 19.43 16.03
N LEU A 35 25.94 18.29 15.88
CA LEU A 35 25.64 17.31 14.85
C LEU A 35 24.28 16.64 15.12
N GLU A 36 23.98 16.33 16.37
CA GLU A 36 22.74 15.72 16.79
C GLU A 36 21.55 16.68 16.62
N ALA A 37 21.76 17.97 16.87
CA ALA A 37 20.77 19.01 16.64
C ALA A 37 20.42 19.25 15.16
N ILE A 38 21.23 18.74 14.21
CA ILE A 38 20.93 18.84 12.78
C ILE A 38 20.04 17.65 12.35
N PRO A 39 18.78 17.89 12.01
CA PRO A 39 17.89 16.82 11.57
C PRO A 39 18.46 16.13 10.33
N VAL A 40 18.50 14.81 10.38
CA VAL A 40 18.85 13.98 9.22
C VAL A 40 17.60 13.82 8.39
N GLU A 41 17.44 14.65 7.38
CA GLU A 41 16.42 14.40 6.36
C GLU A 41 16.82 13.13 5.59
N LYS A 42 16.24 12.01 5.96
CA LYS A 42 16.32 10.80 5.16
C LYS A 42 15.50 11.02 3.89
N PRO A 43 16.04 10.73 2.71
CA PRO A 43 15.26 10.83 1.48
C PRO A 43 14.04 9.94 1.60
N ARG A 44 12.87 10.49 1.24
CA ARG A 44 11.61 9.79 1.31
C ARG A 44 11.64 8.57 0.39
N ARG A 45 11.25 7.42 0.93
CA ARG A 45 11.16 6.17 0.18
C ARG A 45 9.71 5.92 -0.20
N PHE A 46 9.40 5.93 -1.49
CA PHE A 46 8.03 5.75 -1.97
C PHE A 46 7.60 4.29 -2.06
N PHE A 47 8.53 3.36 -2.31
CA PHE A 47 8.19 1.95 -2.47
C PHE A 47 9.28 1.01 -1.97
N ALA A 48 8.84 -0.21 -1.64
CA ALA A 48 9.66 -1.38 -1.39
C ALA A 48 9.19 -2.52 -2.28
N ASP A 49 10.07 -3.44 -2.64
CA ASP A 49 9.72 -4.63 -3.42
C ASP A 49 9.42 -5.81 -2.48
N ASP A 50 10.40 -6.17 -1.67
CA ASP A 50 10.33 -7.29 -0.72
C ASP A 50 10.65 -6.79 0.69
N CYS A 51 9.77 -7.11 1.65
CA CYS A 51 9.99 -6.74 3.04
C CYS A 51 9.21 -7.66 4.00
N SER A 52 9.86 -8.05 5.09
CA SER A 52 9.16 -8.69 6.21
C SER A 52 8.20 -7.70 6.89
N SER A 53 7.21 -8.19 7.63
CA SER A 53 6.27 -7.32 8.37
C SER A 53 6.98 -6.38 9.35
N GLU A 54 8.12 -6.78 9.88
CA GLU A 54 8.95 -5.96 10.77
C GLU A 54 9.68 -4.86 10.01
N ALA A 55 10.25 -5.20 8.85
CA ALA A 55 10.87 -4.22 7.98
C ALA A 55 9.84 -3.23 7.45
N LEU A 56 8.62 -3.69 7.13
CA LEU A 56 7.51 -2.86 6.70
C LEU A 56 7.13 -1.82 7.77
N THR A 57 6.98 -2.26 9.04
CA THR A 57 6.66 -1.34 10.15
C THR A 57 7.73 -0.26 10.31
N ASN A 58 9.00 -0.65 10.30
CA ASN A 58 10.12 0.29 10.40
C ASN A 58 10.18 1.25 9.20
N LEU A 59 9.91 0.75 7.98
CA LEU A 59 9.85 1.60 6.79
C LEU A 59 8.71 2.60 6.86
N LEU A 60 7.52 2.20 7.30
CA LEU A 60 6.37 3.09 7.51
C LEU A 60 6.70 4.17 8.56
N ALA A 61 7.23 3.78 9.73
CA ALA A 61 7.60 4.72 10.79
C ALA A 61 8.61 5.77 10.32
N ASN A 62 9.67 5.34 9.60
CA ASN A 62 10.71 6.23 9.08
C ASN A 62 10.30 7.05 7.84
N ASN A 63 9.10 6.82 7.30
CA ASN A 63 8.64 7.42 6.04
C ASN A 63 7.32 8.21 6.21
N GLY A 64 7.03 8.69 7.40
CA GLY A 64 5.83 9.47 7.70
C GLY A 64 4.53 8.66 7.55
N GLY A 65 4.58 7.37 7.85
CA GLY A 65 3.44 6.47 7.82
C GLY A 65 3.03 5.97 6.43
N THR A 66 3.68 6.42 5.34
CA THR A 66 3.24 6.08 3.97
C THR A 66 4.27 5.26 3.20
N LEU A 67 3.83 4.20 2.54
CA LEU A 67 4.69 3.35 1.71
C LEU A 67 3.86 2.59 0.65
N SER A 68 4.49 2.27 -0.47
CA SER A 68 3.95 1.30 -1.43
C SER A 68 4.83 0.04 -1.46
N VAL A 69 4.22 -1.13 -1.51
CA VAL A 69 4.91 -2.40 -1.79
C VAL A 69 4.57 -2.81 -3.22
N ILE A 70 5.59 -2.90 -4.08
CA ILE A 70 5.41 -3.24 -5.49
C ILE A 70 6.29 -4.46 -5.77
N SER A 71 5.66 -5.63 -5.99
CA SER A 71 6.36 -6.87 -6.26
C SER A 71 5.84 -7.56 -7.53
N SER A 72 6.77 -8.03 -8.36
CA SER A 72 6.48 -8.60 -9.68
C SER A 72 6.41 -10.13 -9.71
N GLU A 73 6.82 -10.81 -8.66
CA GLU A 73 6.99 -12.29 -8.67
C GLU A 73 6.16 -13.02 -7.61
N GLY A 74 5.38 -12.29 -6.81
CA GLY A 74 4.51 -12.90 -5.81
C GLY A 74 5.22 -13.46 -4.57
N GLY A 75 6.55 -13.33 -4.45
CA GLY A 75 7.33 -13.81 -3.30
C GLY A 75 6.89 -13.21 -1.97
N ILE A 76 6.29 -12.04 -2.01
CA ILE A 76 5.68 -11.39 -0.83
C ILE A 76 4.62 -12.28 -0.15
N PHE A 77 3.89 -13.10 -0.90
CA PHE A 77 2.89 -14.00 -0.33
C PHE A 77 3.52 -15.13 0.48
N ASP A 78 4.71 -15.60 0.11
CA ASP A 78 5.48 -16.57 0.90
C ASP A 78 5.87 -15.97 2.26
N ILE A 79 6.24 -14.69 2.28
CA ILE A 79 6.58 -13.97 3.50
C ILE A 79 5.35 -13.77 4.37
N LEU A 80 4.25 -13.35 3.77
CA LEU A 80 2.96 -13.18 4.46
C LEU A 80 2.41 -14.51 4.98
N ALA A 81 2.69 -15.61 4.30
CA ALA A 81 2.36 -16.96 4.73
C ALA A 81 3.21 -17.47 5.92
N GLY A 82 4.24 -16.73 6.31
CA GLY A 82 5.10 -17.10 7.42
C GLY A 82 6.31 -17.97 7.04
N ARG A 83 6.78 -17.91 5.77
CA ARG A 83 7.93 -18.70 5.30
C ARG A 83 9.19 -18.52 6.16
N TYR A 84 9.37 -17.34 6.75
CA TYR A 84 10.53 -16.97 7.55
C TYR A 84 10.22 -16.81 9.05
N SER A 85 8.96 -17.05 9.48
CA SER A 85 8.55 -16.96 10.89
C SER A 85 7.50 -18.03 11.17
N SER A 86 7.50 -18.55 12.40
CA SER A 86 6.52 -19.56 12.86
C SER A 86 5.06 -19.07 12.86
N THR A 87 4.83 -17.76 12.73
CA THR A 87 3.51 -17.12 12.68
C THR A 87 3.49 -16.00 11.65
N ALA A 88 2.49 -16.05 10.75
CA ALA A 88 2.24 -14.97 9.81
C ALA A 88 1.81 -13.70 10.57
N ASN A 89 2.61 -12.65 10.51
CA ASN A 89 2.24 -11.35 11.09
C ASN A 89 1.63 -10.45 10.02
N LEU A 90 0.30 -10.44 9.96
CA LEU A 90 -0.47 -9.64 9.01
C LEU A 90 -0.95 -8.31 9.58
N ASP A 91 -0.72 -8.04 10.88
CA ASP A 91 -1.32 -6.89 11.58
C ASP A 91 -0.93 -5.55 10.95
N THR A 92 0.35 -5.35 10.65
CA THR A 92 0.82 -4.13 9.99
C THR A 92 0.15 -3.91 8.64
N TRP A 93 -0.02 -4.96 7.83
CA TRP A 93 -0.70 -4.89 6.52
C TRP A 93 -2.16 -4.51 6.65
N LEU A 94 -2.87 -5.16 7.59
CA LEU A 94 -4.29 -4.95 7.80
C LEU A 94 -4.57 -3.54 8.36
N LYS A 95 -3.81 -3.13 9.36
CA LYS A 95 -3.93 -1.81 9.98
C LYS A 95 -3.56 -0.70 9.00
N ALA A 96 -2.43 -0.84 8.29
CA ALA A 96 -1.99 0.16 7.33
C ALA A 96 -2.90 0.28 6.09
N HIS A 97 -3.66 -0.77 5.75
CA HIS A 97 -4.72 -0.67 4.75
C HIS A 97 -5.92 0.15 5.27
N CYS A 98 -6.27 0.01 6.55
CA CYS A 98 -7.43 0.70 7.14
C CYS A 98 -7.09 2.13 7.62
N GLY A 99 -5.80 2.46 7.79
CA GLY A 99 -5.37 3.69 8.44
C GLY A 99 -5.38 3.61 9.97
N ASP A 100 -5.54 2.40 10.54
CA ASP A 100 -5.57 2.21 11.98
C ASP A 100 -4.18 2.41 12.59
N PRO A 101 -4.06 3.08 13.75
CA PRO A 101 -2.77 3.32 14.39
C PRO A 101 -1.98 2.03 14.65
N ILE A 102 -0.67 2.10 14.43
CA ILE A 102 0.25 1.01 14.69
C ILE A 102 1.17 1.42 15.84
N SER A 103 1.17 0.62 16.92
CA SER A 103 2.13 0.72 18.01
C SER A 103 2.89 -0.59 18.12
N VAL A 104 4.22 -0.52 18.09
CA VAL A 104 5.09 -1.68 18.22
C VAL A 104 6.11 -1.41 19.29
N ASP A 105 5.92 -2.07 20.44
CA ASP A 105 6.84 -2.06 21.56
C ASP A 105 7.70 -3.33 21.54
N ARG A 106 9.03 -3.17 21.47
CA ARG A 106 9.98 -4.28 21.50
C ARG A 106 11.08 -4.02 22.52
N MET A 107 11.48 -5.05 23.24
CA MET A 107 12.52 -4.96 24.28
C MET A 107 13.89 -4.49 23.75
N SER A 108 14.13 -4.60 22.45
CA SER A 108 15.44 -4.32 21.81
C SER A 108 15.50 -3.06 20.97
N ARG A 109 14.39 -2.28 20.88
CA ARG A 109 14.30 -1.05 20.05
C ARG A 109 13.39 -0.03 20.72
N GLU A 110 13.54 1.24 20.35
CA GLU A 110 12.59 2.28 20.70
C GLU A 110 11.18 1.92 20.17
N ALA A 111 10.16 2.31 20.94
CA ALA A 111 8.77 2.10 20.55
C ALA A 111 8.47 2.87 19.26
N GLU A 112 7.87 2.20 18.29
CA GLU A 112 7.44 2.80 17.03
C GLU A 112 5.94 3.07 17.10
N TYR A 113 5.54 4.33 16.88
CA TYR A 113 4.14 4.73 16.81
C TYR A 113 3.86 5.41 15.49
N ILE A 114 2.85 4.92 14.76
CA ILE A 114 2.40 5.46 13.48
C ILE A 114 0.92 5.78 13.61
N SER A 115 0.56 7.05 13.66
CA SER A 115 -0.82 7.50 13.88
C SER A 115 -1.73 7.22 12.68
N ASN A 116 -1.25 7.53 11.48
CA ASN A 116 -2.04 7.47 10.24
C ASN A 116 -1.28 6.65 9.17
N PRO A 117 -1.14 5.31 9.33
CA PRO A 117 -0.43 4.52 8.35
C PRO A 117 -1.24 4.39 7.05
N CYS A 118 -0.56 4.47 5.92
CA CYS A 118 -1.14 4.27 4.59
C CYS A 118 -0.23 3.36 3.76
N LEU A 119 -0.74 2.18 3.42
CA LEU A 119 -0.03 1.19 2.64
C LEU A 119 -0.77 0.88 1.35
N THR A 120 -0.09 1.04 0.23
CA THR A 120 -0.53 0.55 -1.07
C THR A 120 0.27 -0.68 -1.47
N ALA A 121 -0.38 -1.73 -1.96
CA ALA A 121 0.28 -2.91 -2.49
C ALA A 121 -0.09 -3.14 -3.96
N ILE A 122 0.91 -3.31 -4.82
CA ILE A 122 0.75 -3.68 -6.23
C ILE A 122 1.55 -4.96 -6.45
N LEU A 123 0.83 -6.05 -6.65
CA LEU A 123 1.42 -7.39 -6.73
C LEU A 123 1.03 -8.05 -8.04
N THR A 124 2.01 -8.52 -8.81
CA THR A 124 1.74 -9.39 -9.95
C THR A 124 2.14 -10.81 -9.61
N VAL A 125 1.24 -11.75 -9.84
CA VAL A 125 1.44 -13.15 -9.48
C VAL A 125 1.02 -14.07 -10.63
N GLN A 126 1.63 -15.25 -10.67
CA GLN A 126 1.16 -16.30 -11.57
C GLN A 126 -0.12 -16.96 -11.03
N PRO A 127 -1.07 -17.39 -11.87
CA PRO A 127 -2.32 -17.98 -11.41
C PRO A 127 -2.15 -19.14 -10.42
N ASN A 128 -1.16 -20.00 -10.60
CA ASN A 128 -0.89 -21.11 -9.70
C ASN A 128 -0.46 -20.69 -8.28
N VAL A 129 0.05 -19.49 -8.11
CA VAL A 129 0.38 -18.94 -6.77
C VAL A 129 -0.90 -18.62 -6.00
N LEU A 130 -1.96 -18.22 -6.69
CA LEU A 130 -3.25 -17.94 -6.06
C LEU A 130 -3.85 -19.18 -5.39
N ASP A 131 -3.71 -20.36 -5.99
CA ASP A 131 -4.17 -21.63 -5.40
C ASP A 131 -3.47 -21.90 -4.06
N CYS A 132 -2.16 -21.65 -3.99
CA CYS A 132 -1.38 -21.82 -2.77
C CYS A 132 -1.78 -20.81 -1.69
N ILE A 133 -2.11 -19.58 -2.08
CA ILE A 133 -2.52 -18.51 -1.15
C ILE A 133 -3.86 -18.86 -0.52
N MET A 134 -4.83 -19.34 -1.30
CA MET A 134 -6.16 -19.72 -0.79
C MET A 134 -6.11 -20.94 0.13
N ALA A 135 -5.14 -21.83 -0.06
CA ALA A 135 -4.91 -22.94 0.88
C ALA A 135 -4.40 -22.48 2.26
N ASN A 136 -3.91 -21.23 2.35
CA ASN A 136 -3.44 -20.65 3.61
C ASN A 136 -4.60 -20.07 4.43
N THR A 137 -5.11 -20.86 5.38
CA THR A 137 -6.26 -20.49 6.23
C THR A 137 -6.04 -19.21 7.05
N THR A 138 -4.80 -18.88 7.38
CA THR A 138 -4.48 -17.65 8.13
C THR A 138 -4.69 -16.40 7.29
N MET A 139 -4.27 -16.42 6.02
CA MET A 139 -4.46 -15.29 5.11
C MET A 139 -5.94 -15.07 4.78
N VAL A 140 -6.66 -16.16 4.52
CA VAL A 140 -8.09 -16.13 4.23
C VAL A 140 -8.85 -15.68 5.47
N GLY A 141 -8.66 -16.33 6.61
CA GLY A 141 -9.43 -16.09 7.84
C GLY A 141 -9.22 -14.69 8.45
N ARG A 142 -8.11 -14.01 8.13
CA ARG A 142 -7.86 -12.63 8.58
C ARG A 142 -8.29 -11.56 7.57
N GLY A 143 -8.87 -11.95 6.44
CA GLY A 143 -9.41 -11.06 5.43
C GLY A 143 -8.36 -10.23 4.68
N LEU A 144 -7.09 -10.67 4.63
CA LEU A 144 -6.06 -9.98 3.85
C LEU A 144 -6.42 -10.02 2.36
N LEU A 145 -6.79 -11.20 1.84
CA LEU A 145 -7.12 -11.39 0.43
C LEU A 145 -8.35 -10.58 0.02
N ALA A 146 -9.28 -10.37 0.92
CA ALA A 146 -10.48 -9.56 0.70
C ALA A 146 -10.20 -8.05 0.51
N ARG A 147 -8.96 -7.59 0.72
CA ARG A 147 -8.55 -6.20 0.56
C ARG A 147 -7.88 -5.91 -0.79
N PHE A 148 -7.56 -6.96 -1.54
CA PHE A 148 -6.97 -6.79 -2.86
C PHE A 148 -8.04 -6.63 -3.94
N LEU A 149 -7.80 -5.72 -4.87
CA LEU A 149 -8.54 -5.60 -6.12
C LEU A 149 -7.85 -6.50 -7.14
N TYR A 150 -8.58 -7.45 -7.69
CA TYR A 150 -8.04 -8.43 -8.62
C TYR A 150 -8.18 -7.96 -10.06
N SER A 151 -7.13 -8.16 -10.84
CA SER A 151 -7.14 -7.97 -12.29
C SER A 151 -6.64 -9.24 -12.96
N PHE A 152 -7.49 -9.87 -13.76
CA PHE A 152 -7.22 -11.13 -14.45
C PHE A 152 -7.40 -10.93 -15.97
N PRO A 153 -6.44 -10.23 -16.63
CA PRO A 153 -6.59 -9.87 -18.03
C PRO A 153 -6.53 -11.09 -18.93
N THR A 154 -7.31 -11.05 -20.02
CA THR A 154 -7.26 -12.07 -21.05
C THR A 154 -5.87 -12.17 -21.69
N SER A 155 -5.36 -13.39 -21.84
CA SER A 155 -4.08 -13.63 -22.47
C SER A 155 -4.05 -13.13 -23.91
N ARG A 156 -3.01 -12.40 -24.26
CA ARG A 156 -2.76 -11.95 -25.63
C ARG A 156 -1.75 -12.82 -26.39
N ILE A 157 -1.48 -14.04 -25.89
CA ILE A 157 -0.62 -15.00 -26.60
C ILE A 157 -1.23 -15.28 -27.97
N GLY A 158 -0.41 -15.25 -29.01
CA GLY A 158 -0.83 -15.44 -30.40
C GLY A 158 -1.25 -14.14 -31.12
N THR A 159 -1.56 -13.06 -30.39
CA THR A 159 -1.94 -11.75 -31.00
C THR A 159 -0.89 -10.65 -30.77
N ARG A 160 0.19 -10.98 -30.07
CA ARG A 160 1.28 -10.02 -29.80
C ARG A 160 2.11 -9.78 -31.05
N THR A 161 2.49 -8.52 -31.26
CA THR A 161 3.38 -8.12 -32.35
C THR A 161 4.73 -7.71 -31.81
N PHE A 162 5.80 -7.99 -32.52
CA PHE A 162 7.16 -7.61 -32.12
C PHE A 162 7.36 -6.10 -32.15
N ARG A 163 6.75 -5.43 -33.14
CA ARG A 163 6.84 -3.99 -33.29
C ARG A 163 5.54 -3.33 -32.83
N THR A 164 5.53 -2.94 -31.56
CA THR A 164 4.43 -2.14 -31.01
C THR A 164 4.77 -0.65 -31.09
N PRO A 165 3.82 0.23 -31.44
CA PRO A 165 4.05 1.68 -31.37
C PRO A 165 4.34 2.09 -29.91
N GLY A 166 5.29 2.99 -29.74
CA GLY A 166 5.57 3.57 -28.44
C GLY A 166 4.42 4.45 -27.95
N ILE A 167 4.39 4.71 -26.63
CA ILE A 167 3.42 5.65 -26.05
C ILE A 167 3.69 7.05 -26.63
N PRO A 168 2.67 7.74 -27.17
CA PRO A 168 2.82 9.11 -27.68
C PRO A 168 3.43 10.03 -26.62
N LYS A 169 4.30 10.93 -27.07
CA LYS A 169 5.01 11.85 -26.16
C LYS A 169 4.04 12.65 -25.29
N GLU A 170 2.96 13.15 -25.87
CA GLU A 170 1.94 13.95 -25.17
C GLU A 170 1.28 13.18 -24.02
N VAL A 171 0.96 11.90 -24.23
CA VAL A 171 0.37 11.04 -23.17
C VAL A 171 1.37 10.82 -22.04
N ARG A 172 2.63 10.55 -22.40
CA ARG A 172 3.69 10.37 -21.41
C ARG A 172 3.96 11.64 -20.60
N ASP A 173 3.96 12.80 -21.27
CA ASP A 173 4.22 14.09 -20.63
C ASP A 173 3.07 14.46 -19.69
N LYS A 174 1.80 14.27 -20.08
CA LYS A 174 0.62 14.46 -19.22
C LYS A 174 0.64 13.53 -17.98
N TYR A 175 0.99 12.26 -18.19
CA TYR A 175 1.12 11.31 -17.07
C TYR A 175 2.21 11.75 -16.08
N ARG A 176 3.37 12.17 -16.61
CA ARG A 176 4.48 12.68 -15.78
C ARG A 176 4.06 13.91 -14.98
N GLU A 177 3.39 14.85 -15.63
CA GLU A 177 2.88 16.06 -14.98
C GLU A 177 1.91 15.73 -13.86
N LEU A 178 0.96 14.81 -14.08
CA LEU A 178 0.03 14.33 -13.06
C LEU A 178 0.79 13.75 -11.85
N ILE A 179 1.75 12.87 -12.08
CA ILE A 179 2.54 12.27 -11.00
C ILE A 179 3.31 13.33 -10.21
N PHE A 180 3.96 14.30 -10.89
CA PHE A 180 4.67 15.38 -10.19
C PHE A 180 3.73 16.26 -9.36
N ARG A 181 2.54 16.56 -9.86
CA ARG A 181 1.52 17.31 -9.11
C ARG A 181 1.10 16.54 -7.85
N LEU A 182 0.77 15.25 -7.98
CA LEU A 182 0.41 14.41 -6.83
C LEU A 182 1.55 14.32 -5.80
N MET A 183 2.80 14.21 -6.24
CA MET A 183 3.96 14.18 -5.36
C MET A 183 4.23 15.53 -4.67
N ALA A 184 3.78 16.63 -5.25
CA ALA A 184 3.92 17.98 -4.70
C ALA A 184 2.81 18.35 -3.71
N LEU A 185 1.78 17.50 -3.55
CA LEU A 185 0.76 17.73 -2.53
C LEU A 185 1.38 17.82 -1.14
N PRO A 186 1.03 18.86 -0.37
CA PRO A 186 1.56 19.03 0.97
C PRO A 186 1.10 17.84 1.85
N MET A 187 2.06 17.24 2.53
CA MET A 187 1.78 16.26 3.57
C MET A 187 1.56 17.02 4.87
N GLY A 188 0.30 17.18 5.26
CA GLY A 188 -0.05 17.70 6.57
C GLY A 188 0.27 16.70 7.69
N GLU A 189 0.28 17.16 8.93
CA GLU A 189 0.40 16.29 10.12
C GLU A 189 -0.83 15.39 10.26
N GLU A 190 -2.00 15.87 9.84
CA GLU A 190 -3.26 15.15 9.86
C GLU A 190 -3.75 14.86 8.42
N PRO A 191 -4.43 13.71 8.22
CA PRO A 191 -5.05 13.39 6.93
C PRO A 191 -6.14 14.40 6.57
N GLN A 192 -6.19 14.79 5.30
CA GLN A 192 -7.28 15.58 4.78
C GLN A 192 -8.54 14.70 4.65
N THR A 193 -9.64 15.16 5.24
CA THR A 193 -10.94 14.49 5.11
C THR A 193 -11.62 14.92 3.80
N LEU A 194 -11.99 13.95 2.97
CA LEU A 194 -12.84 14.14 1.81
C LEU A 194 -14.27 13.77 2.17
N VAL A 195 -15.24 14.53 1.67
CA VAL A 195 -16.68 14.28 1.87
C VAL A 195 -17.34 14.04 0.52
N LEU A 196 -18.44 13.32 0.49
CA LEU A 196 -19.25 13.15 -0.71
C LEU A 196 -20.19 14.35 -0.89
N SER A 197 -20.41 14.79 -2.12
CA SER A 197 -21.55 15.67 -2.40
C SER A 197 -22.86 14.95 -2.11
N GLN A 198 -23.92 15.68 -1.82
CA GLN A 198 -25.23 15.09 -1.55
C GLN A 198 -25.63 14.09 -2.66
N ARG A 199 -25.44 14.46 -3.92
CA ARG A 199 -25.77 13.57 -5.05
C ARG A 199 -24.88 12.35 -5.13
N ALA A 200 -23.59 12.48 -4.79
CA ALA A 200 -22.65 11.35 -4.72
C ALA A 200 -23.03 10.37 -3.60
N GLU A 201 -23.46 10.90 -2.45
CA GLU A 201 -23.93 10.08 -1.32
C GLU A 201 -25.19 9.29 -1.68
N GLU A 202 -26.18 9.93 -2.33
CA GLU A 202 -27.38 9.26 -2.84
C GLU A 202 -27.00 8.11 -3.79
N MET A 203 -26.10 8.35 -4.75
CA MET A 203 -25.64 7.32 -5.70
C MET A 203 -24.96 6.14 -5.00
N ILE A 204 -24.14 6.39 -3.99
CA ILE A 204 -23.48 5.32 -3.23
C ILE A 204 -24.51 4.55 -2.39
N ALA A 205 -25.50 5.23 -1.82
CA ALA A 205 -26.57 4.58 -1.05
C ALA A 205 -27.38 3.62 -1.94
N ASP A 206 -27.84 4.09 -3.10
CA ASP A 206 -28.55 3.26 -4.07
C ASP A 206 -27.70 2.05 -4.51
N TYR A 207 -26.44 2.29 -4.80
CA TYR A 207 -25.52 1.22 -5.22
C TYR A 207 -25.19 0.23 -4.11
N PHE A 208 -25.14 0.69 -2.87
CA PHE A 208 -24.98 -0.17 -1.71
C PHE A 208 -26.17 -1.14 -1.56
N GLU A 209 -27.41 -0.66 -1.73
CA GLU A 209 -28.60 -1.50 -1.66
C GLU A 209 -28.62 -2.54 -2.80
N GLU A 210 -28.25 -2.15 -4.02
CA GLU A 210 -28.09 -3.09 -5.14
C GLU A 210 -27.02 -4.14 -4.84
N HIS A 211 -25.89 -3.73 -4.24
CA HIS A 211 -24.81 -4.62 -3.89
C HIS A 211 -25.19 -5.60 -2.78
N GLU A 212 -25.98 -5.18 -1.79
CA GLU A 212 -26.50 -6.08 -0.75
C GLU A 212 -27.38 -7.20 -1.35
N GLN A 213 -28.19 -6.89 -2.35
CA GLN A 213 -28.96 -7.90 -3.08
C GLN A 213 -28.05 -8.85 -3.84
N PHE A 214 -27.06 -8.33 -4.57
CA PHE A 214 -26.04 -9.13 -5.24
C PHE A 214 -25.31 -10.07 -4.25
N MET A 215 -24.99 -9.62 -3.05
CA MET A 215 -24.34 -10.46 -2.04
C MET A 215 -25.16 -11.66 -1.63
N VAL A 216 -26.48 -11.53 -1.59
CA VAL A 216 -27.39 -12.65 -1.28
C VAL A 216 -27.42 -13.67 -2.43
N GLU A 217 -27.45 -13.21 -3.67
CA GLU A 217 -27.65 -14.04 -4.85
C GLU A 217 -26.36 -14.68 -5.34
N GLU A 218 -25.30 -13.90 -5.52
CA GLU A 218 -24.06 -14.30 -6.17
C GLU A 218 -22.79 -14.13 -5.31
N GLY A 219 -22.84 -13.26 -4.30
CA GLY A 219 -21.69 -12.91 -3.45
C GLY A 219 -21.25 -14.02 -2.49
N GLN A 220 -21.98 -15.14 -2.41
CA GLN A 220 -21.69 -16.26 -1.51
C GLN A 220 -20.36 -16.96 -1.82
N ILE A 221 -19.80 -16.79 -3.03
CA ILE A 221 -18.52 -17.39 -3.44
C ILE A 221 -17.34 -16.66 -2.76
N PHE A 222 -17.49 -15.35 -2.47
CA PHE A 222 -16.43 -14.49 -1.93
C PHE A 222 -16.96 -13.41 -0.98
N PRO A 223 -17.70 -13.79 0.08
CA PRO A 223 -18.47 -12.86 0.91
C PRO A 223 -17.58 -11.83 1.61
N ASP A 224 -16.38 -12.22 2.04
CA ASP A 224 -15.44 -11.32 2.71
C ASP A 224 -14.93 -10.20 1.79
N TRP A 225 -14.76 -10.49 0.50
CA TRP A 225 -14.36 -9.51 -0.50
C TRP A 225 -15.53 -8.60 -0.87
N ALA A 226 -16.69 -9.20 -1.14
CA ALA A 226 -17.89 -8.48 -1.50
C ALA A 226 -18.29 -7.47 -0.42
N ALA A 227 -18.17 -7.83 0.86
CA ALA A 227 -18.42 -6.93 1.99
C ALA A 227 -17.48 -5.71 2.06
N LYS A 228 -16.34 -5.72 1.35
CA LYS A 228 -15.38 -4.60 1.32
C LYS A 228 -15.44 -3.80 0.02
N TYR A 229 -16.25 -4.23 -0.91
CA TYR A 229 -16.29 -3.70 -2.27
C TYR A 229 -16.69 -2.21 -2.32
N ILE A 230 -17.73 -1.80 -1.62
CA ILE A 230 -18.16 -0.39 -1.59
C ILE A 230 -17.06 0.51 -1.00
N GLY A 231 -16.40 0.07 0.06
CA GLY A 231 -15.24 0.79 0.61
C GLY A 231 -14.08 0.92 -0.38
N ALA A 232 -13.87 -0.07 -1.25
CA ALA A 232 -12.87 0.01 -2.31
C ALA A 232 -13.27 1.04 -3.38
N ILE A 233 -14.55 1.12 -3.77
CA ILE A 233 -15.06 2.15 -4.69
C ILE A 233 -14.84 3.55 -4.12
N LEU A 234 -15.12 3.77 -2.85
CA LEU A 234 -14.89 5.06 -2.20
C LEU A 234 -13.41 5.45 -2.20
N ARG A 235 -12.49 4.50 -2.01
CA ARG A 235 -11.06 4.75 -2.17
C ARG A 235 -10.66 5.12 -3.59
N ILE A 236 -11.23 4.44 -4.60
CA ILE A 236 -11.02 4.78 -6.01
C ILE A 236 -11.54 6.18 -6.31
N ALA A 237 -12.71 6.54 -5.78
CA ALA A 237 -13.28 7.88 -5.94
C ALA A 237 -12.37 8.96 -5.33
N GLY A 238 -11.81 8.71 -4.13
CA GLY A 238 -10.83 9.61 -3.51
C GLY A 238 -9.54 9.77 -4.34
N LEU A 239 -9.04 8.68 -4.93
CA LEU A 239 -7.87 8.74 -5.82
C LEU A 239 -8.15 9.50 -7.12
N LEU A 240 -9.33 9.31 -7.71
CA LEU A 240 -9.76 10.05 -8.91
C LEU A 240 -9.92 11.54 -8.60
N HIS A 241 -10.53 11.87 -7.46
CA HIS A 241 -10.67 13.26 -7.00
C HIS A 241 -9.29 13.92 -6.83
N ALA A 242 -8.35 13.25 -6.17
CA ALA A 242 -6.98 13.75 -6.03
C ALA A 242 -6.27 13.89 -7.39
N ALA A 243 -6.53 12.99 -8.35
CA ALA A 243 -5.95 13.06 -9.69
C ALA A 243 -6.52 14.22 -10.54
N ASP A 244 -7.79 14.53 -10.36
CA ASP A 244 -8.44 15.68 -11.02
C ASP A 244 -7.96 17.02 -10.46
N MET A 245 -7.44 17.00 -9.22
CA MET A 245 -6.81 18.15 -8.52
C MET A 245 -7.62 19.44 -8.61
N VAL A 246 -8.83 19.40 -8.09
CA VAL A 246 -9.59 20.63 -7.86
C VAL A 246 -9.04 21.25 -6.57
N GLU A 247 -8.21 22.29 -6.73
CA GLU A 247 -7.56 22.97 -5.58
C GLU A 247 -8.61 23.48 -4.60
N GLY A 248 -8.46 23.06 -3.34
CA GLY A 248 -9.28 23.53 -2.22
C GLY A 248 -10.66 22.87 -2.09
N GLU A 249 -11.05 21.99 -2.97
CA GLU A 249 -12.30 21.22 -2.86
C GLU A 249 -12.07 19.92 -2.09
N ASN A 250 -12.81 19.75 -1.00
CA ASN A 250 -12.82 18.51 -0.22
C ASN A 250 -14.02 17.62 -0.59
N GLU A 251 -14.84 18.05 -1.54
CA GLU A 251 -16.09 17.41 -1.90
C GLU A 251 -15.95 16.58 -3.18
N ILE A 252 -16.16 15.27 -3.06
CA ILE A 252 -16.14 14.34 -4.19
C ILE A 252 -17.46 14.43 -4.94
N SER A 253 -17.41 14.75 -6.23
CA SER A 253 -18.60 14.91 -7.08
C SER A 253 -19.25 13.57 -7.43
N ALA A 254 -20.55 13.63 -7.79
CA ALA A 254 -21.29 12.48 -8.32
C ALA A 254 -20.65 11.90 -9.61
N GLU A 255 -20.07 12.75 -10.46
CA GLU A 255 -19.36 12.30 -11.67
C GLU A 255 -18.12 11.45 -11.30
N THR A 256 -17.34 11.89 -10.32
CA THR A 256 -16.17 11.16 -9.85
C THR A 256 -16.56 9.81 -9.24
N VAL A 257 -17.64 9.78 -8.45
CA VAL A 257 -18.21 8.53 -7.90
C VAL A 257 -18.68 7.61 -9.03
N GLY A 258 -19.38 8.13 -10.02
CA GLY A 258 -19.81 7.34 -11.19
C GLY A 258 -18.66 6.68 -11.93
N ARG A 259 -17.56 7.42 -12.15
CA ARG A 259 -16.31 6.86 -12.74
C ARG A 259 -15.69 5.77 -11.85
N ALA A 260 -15.69 5.96 -10.53
CA ALA A 260 -15.18 4.97 -9.60
C ALA A 260 -16.05 3.69 -9.61
N MET A 261 -17.36 3.80 -9.71
CA MET A 261 -18.28 2.66 -9.83
C MET A 261 -18.00 1.86 -11.11
N GLU A 262 -17.77 2.52 -12.26
CA GLU A 262 -17.42 1.83 -13.51
C GLU A 262 -16.10 1.06 -13.40
N ILE A 263 -15.09 1.65 -12.76
CA ILE A 263 -13.83 0.95 -12.45
C ILE A 263 -14.11 -0.20 -11.47
N GLY A 264 -14.98 0.01 -10.49
CA GLY A 264 -15.40 -1.02 -9.52
C GLY A 264 -15.99 -2.25 -10.21
N LYS A 265 -16.87 -2.08 -11.20
CA LYS A 265 -17.46 -3.19 -11.97
C LYS A 265 -16.40 -4.07 -12.63
N TYR A 266 -15.34 -3.45 -13.16
CA TYR A 266 -14.20 -4.22 -13.67
C TYR A 266 -13.58 -5.12 -12.59
N PHE A 267 -13.28 -4.56 -11.42
CA PHE A 267 -12.69 -5.34 -10.33
C PHE A 267 -13.64 -6.38 -9.75
N LEU A 268 -14.94 -6.12 -9.73
CA LEU A 268 -15.94 -7.10 -9.31
C LEU A 268 -15.92 -8.33 -10.22
N ALA A 269 -16.02 -8.13 -11.53
CA ALA A 269 -15.99 -9.23 -12.50
C ALA A 269 -14.69 -10.04 -12.44
N HIS A 270 -13.54 -9.35 -12.30
CA HIS A 270 -12.25 -10.01 -12.18
C HIS A 270 -12.04 -10.72 -10.83
N SER A 271 -12.63 -10.20 -9.75
CA SER A 271 -12.59 -10.87 -8.44
C SER A 271 -13.42 -12.13 -8.43
N MET A 272 -14.63 -12.11 -9.02
CA MET A 272 -15.43 -13.33 -9.20
C MET A 272 -14.64 -14.41 -9.93
N HIS A 273 -13.98 -14.05 -11.04
CA HIS A 273 -13.13 -14.98 -11.78
C HIS A 273 -11.94 -15.49 -10.96
N ALA A 274 -11.24 -14.59 -10.25
CA ALA A 274 -10.10 -14.96 -9.41
C ALA A 274 -10.51 -15.94 -8.30
N TYR A 275 -11.57 -15.66 -7.55
CA TYR A 275 -12.07 -16.53 -6.48
C TYR A 275 -12.59 -17.87 -7.00
N SER A 276 -13.25 -17.89 -8.17
CA SER A 276 -13.65 -19.13 -8.83
C SER A 276 -12.42 -19.98 -9.23
N THR A 277 -11.37 -19.35 -9.77
CA THR A 277 -10.12 -20.03 -10.15
C THR A 277 -9.39 -20.56 -8.91
N MET A 278 -9.37 -19.80 -7.82
CA MET A 278 -8.79 -20.19 -6.54
C MET A 278 -9.55 -21.31 -5.81
N GLY A 279 -10.63 -21.83 -6.38
CA GLY A 279 -11.38 -22.97 -5.83
C GLY A 279 -12.32 -22.58 -4.67
N ALA A 280 -12.67 -21.31 -4.56
CA ALA A 280 -13.66 -20.85 -3.57
C ALA A 280 -15.09 -21.38 -3.83
N ASP A 281 -15.38 -21.82 -5.07
CA ASP A 281 -16.64 -22.47 -5.40
C ASP A 281 -16.68 -23.90 -4.85
N VAL A 282 -17.49 -24.08 -3.80
CA VAL A 282 -17.69 -25.38 -3.12
C VAL A 282 -18.21 -26.47 -4.09
N ASN A 283 -18.93 -26.08 -5.15
CA ASN A 283 -19.44 -27.01 -6.15
C ASN A 283 -18.35 -27.50 -7.10
N ILE A 284 -17.40 -26.63 -7.47
CA ILE A 284 -16.21 -27.01 -8.25
C ILE A 284 -15.28 -27.88 -7.41
N ALA A 285 -15.10 -27.57 -6.12
CA ALA A 285 -14.33 -28.42 -5.20
C ALA A 285 -14.97 -29.79 -5.06
N LYS A 286 -16.30 -29.90 -4.95
CA LYS A 286 -17.02 -31.18 -4.94
C LYS A 286 -16.94 -31.91 -6.27
N ALA A 287 -17.01 -31.21 -7.41
CA ALA A 287 -16.87 -31.80 -8.74
C ALA A 287 -15.47 -32.38 -8.96
N LYS A 288 -14.40 -31.71 -8.50
CA LYS A 288 -13.02 -32.24 -8.55
C LYS A 288 -12.83 -33.51 -7.71
N PHE A 289 -13.68 -33.78 -6.73
CA PHE A 289 -13.61 -34.98 -5.88
C PHE A 289 -14.37 -36.19 -6.48
N VAL A 290 -15.16 -35.97 -7.51
CA VAL A 290 -16.00 -37.00 -8.18
C VAL A 290 -15.35 -37.52 -9.46
N TRP A 291 -14.29 -36.89 -9.96
CA TRP A 291 -13.46 -37.30 -11.09
C TRP A 291 -12.06 -37.67 -10.61
#